data_dfa5cb7fc9776ddba5b9eef304cb6651
#
_entry.id   dfa5cb7fc9776ddba5b9eef304cb6651
#
_cell.length_a   1.000
_cell.length_b   1.000
_cell.length_c   1.000
_cell.angle_alpha   90.00
_cell.angle_beta   90.00
_cell.angle_gamma   90.00
#
_symmetry.space_group_name_H-M   'P 1'
#
loop_
_entity.id
_entity.type
_entity.pdbx_description
1 polymer ?
#
loop_
_entity_poly.entity_id
_entity_poly.type
_entity_poly.pdbx_seq_one_letter_code
_entity_poly.pdbx_strand_id
1 'polypeptide(L)'
;MRDCDDPHLRIIKDALRKNRCRAAEIQPTASVGIYALYLSDPSALGNIEVDSSGLLYVGMTEDSQEARNHFGHKESSFSSPRRSLGAILKKELGLTAIPRGSGKSATDMTHYRFAGDGEQRLTGWMTGHLEYSFVALQHGIPDVERVLIECLWPSLNLDKWKNPQRAAIKRLRQACADEAWRAAPPQEHP
;
A
#
# COMPACT_ATOMS: atom_id res chain seq x y z
N MET A 1 0.33 6.42 -26.08
CA MET A 1 0.44 5.12 -25.39
C MET A 1 1.91 4.95 -25.12
N ARG A 2 2.33 4.93 -23.83
CA ARG A 2 3.76 4.74 -23.51
C ARG A 2 4.08 3.28 -23.74
N ASP A 3 5.29 3.04 -24.21
CA ASP A 3 5.70 1.70 -24.64
C ASP A 3 6.03 0.82 -23.42
N CYS A 4 5.10 -0.09 -23.09
CA CYS A 4 5.33 -1.08 -22.02
C CYS A 4 6.46 -2.07 -22.36
N ASP A 5 6.92 -2.07 -23.62
CA ASP A 5 8.00 -2.92 -24.12
C ASP A 5 9.36 -2.21 -24.15
N ASP A 6 9.44 -0.97 -23.66
CA ASP A 6 10.69 -0.23 -23.51
C ASP A 6 11.74 -1.11 -22.81
N PRO A 7 12.95 -1.29 -23.38
CA PRO A 7 13.98 -2.16 -22.82
C PRO A 7 14.39 -1.78 -21.39
N HIS A 8 14.42 -0.49 -21.05
CA HIS A 8 14.75 -0.03 -19.70
C HIS A 8 13.67 -0.42 -18.70
N LEU A 9 12.39 -0.24 -19.07
CA LEU A 9 11.26 -0.69 -18.24
C LEU A 9 11.23 -2.21 -18.07
N ARG A 10 11.63 -2.96 -19.09
CA ARG A 10 11.74 -4.43 -19.01
C ARG A 10 12.77 -4.83 -17.96
N ILE A 11 13.95 -4.21 -17.95
CA ILE A 11 14.99 -4.45 -16.94
C ILE A 11 14.46 -4.19 -15.53
N ILE A 12 13.75 -3.07 -15.32
CA ILE A 12 13.17 -2.72 -14.01
C ILE A 12 12.09 -3.74 -13.59
N LYS A 13 11.18 -4.12 -14.50
CA LYS A 13 10.15 -5.15 -14.23
C LYS A 13 10.78 -6.49 -13.83
N ASP A 14 11.80 -6.92 -14.54
CA ASP A 14 12.52 -8.18 -14.23
C ASP A 14 13.27 -8.09 -12.91
N ALA A 15 13.89 -6.94 -12.61
CA ALA A 15 14.54 -6.70 -11.32
C ALA A 15 13.52 -6.73 -10.17
N LEU A 16 12.37 -6.07 -10.31
CA LEU A 16 11.30 -6.11 -9.30
C LEU A 16 10.79 -7.54 -9.04
N ARG A 17 10.73 -8.39 -10.06
CA ARG A 17 10.34 -9.80 -9.88
C ARG A 17 11.42 -10.62 -9.20
N LYS A 18 12.70 -10.42 -9.57
CA LYS A 18 13.85 -11.21 -9.06
C LYS A 18 14.23 -10.82 -7.63
N ASN A 19 14.10 -9.55 -7.27
CA ASN A 19 14.53 -9.01 -5.98
C ASN A 19 13.47 -9.18 -4.88
N ARG A 20 12.46 -10.04 -5.06
CA ARG A 20 11.44 -10.30 -4.05
C ARG A 20 12.07 -10.94 -2.82
N CYS A 21 11.76 -10.40 -1.65
CA CYS A 21 12.22 -10.91 -0.37
C CYS A 21 11.13 -10.77 0.70
N ARG A 22 11.23 -11.54 1.78
CA ARG A 22 10.35 -11.43 2.94
C ARG A 22 10.70 -10.19 3.75
N ALA A 23 9.75 -9.70 4.55
CA ALA A 23 9.92 -8.51 5.39
C ALA A 23 11.19 -8.56 6.26
N ALA A 24 11.52 -9.74 6.81
CA ALA A 24 12.72 -9.95 7.65
C ALA A 24 14.05 -9.89 6.88
N GLU A 25 14.00 -10.01 5.56
CA GLU A 25 15.19 -10.04 4.68
C GLU A 25 15.46 -8.65 4.05
N ILE A 26 14.55 -7.69 4.26
CA ILE A 26 14.71 -6.32 3.73
C ILE A 26 15.96 -5.69 4.31
N GLN A 27 16.90 -5.35 3.45
CA GLN A 27 18.09 -4.59 3.84
C GLN A 27 17.78 -3.09 3.69
N PRO A 28 17.75 -2.33 4.79
CA PRO A 28 17.51 -0.88 4.73
C PRO A 28 18.59 -0.19 3.89
N THR A 29 18.15 0.74 3.05
CA THR A 29 19.04 1.55 2.23
C THR A 29 18.54 2.98 2.11
N ALA A 30 19.47 3.93 2.08
CA ALA A 30 19.20 5.34 1.80
C ALA A 30 18.93 5.63 0.30
N SER A 31 18.88 4.59 -0.54
CA SER A 31 18.65 4.76 -1.98
C SER A 31 17.21 5.17 -2.27
N VAL A 32 17.07 5.99 -3.30
CA VAL A 32 15.80 6.36 -3.93
C VAL A 32 15.44 5.37 -5.04
N GLY A 33 14.17 5.20 -5.38
CA GLY A 33 13.79 4.29 -6.45
C GLY A 33 12.34 3.80 -6.40
N ILE A 34 12.12 2.66 -7.04
CA ILE A 34 10.81 2.00 -7.15
C ILE A 34 10.77 0.78 -6.23
N TYR A 35 9.66 0.60 -5.55
CA TYR A 35 9.37 -0.62 -4.78
C TYR A 35 8.06 -1.26 -5.21
N ALA A 36 7.92 -2.53 -4.93
CA ALA A 36 6.70 -3.27 -5.16
C ALA A 36 6.37 -4.18 -3.96
N LEU A 37 5.07 -4.39 -3.74
CA LEU A 37 4.54 -5.34 -2.78
C LEU A 37 3.83 -6.46 -3.53
N TYR A 38 4.10 -7.69 -3.14
CA TYR A 38 3.50 -8.89 -3.73
C TYR A 38 2.86 -9.74 -2.65
N LEU A 39 1.76 -10.41 -2.98
CA LEU A 39 1.27 -11.54 -2.18
C LEU A 39 2.12 -12.78 -2.45
N SER A 40 2.49 -13.51 -1.40
CA SER A 40 3.10 -14.83 -1.52
C SER A 40 2.10 -15.86 -2.06
N ASP A 41 0.83 -15.71 -1.69
CA ASP A 41 -0.32 -16.47 -2.21
C ASP A 41 -1.35 -15.49 -2.77
N PRO A 42 -1.58 -15.42 -4.10
CA PRO A 42 -2.55 -14.52 -4.72
C PRO A 42 -3.99 -14.68 -4.21
N SER A 43 -4.34 -15.81 -3.60
CA SER A 43 -5.68 -16.09 -3.04
C SER A 43 -5.92 -15.48 -1.65
N ALA A 44 -4.87 -15.00 -0.97
CA ALA A 44 -4.91 -14.57 0.42
C ALA A 44 -5.80 -13.34 0.71
N LEU A 45 -6.21 -12.57 -0.32
CA LEU A 45 -7.12 -11.42 -0.16
C LEU A 45 -8.59 -11.72 -0.50
N GLY A 46 -8.96 -13.00 -0.58
CA GLY A 46 -10.36 -13.41 -0.75
C GLY A 46 -11.04 -12.82 -1.97
N ASN A 47 -11.87 -11.78 -1.77
CA ASN A 47 -12.69 -11.17 -2.84
C ASN A 47 -11.93 -10.12 -3.68
N ILE A 48 -10.65 -9.91 -3.45
CA ILE A 48 -9.81 -9.01 -4.24
C ILE A 48 -9.02 -9.84 -5.24
N GLU A 49 -9.30 -9.63 -6.52
CA GLU A 49 -8.57 -10.31 -7.59
C GLU A 49 -7.13 -9.81 -7.65
N VAL A 50 -6.20 -10.74 -7.58
CA VAL A 50 -4.77 -10.50 -7.76
C VAL A 50 -4.29 -11.44 -8.84
N ASP A 51 -3.48 -10.94 -9.76
CA ASP A 51 -2.95 -11.78 -10.83
C ASP A 51 -1.99 -12.86 -10.29
N SER A 52 -1.64 -13.81 -11.14
CA SER A 52 -0.76 -14.94 -10.77
C SER A 52 0.65 -14.51 -10.32
N SER A 53 1.07 -13.28 -10.59
CA SER A 53 2.34 -12.73 -10.07
C SER A 53 2.26 -12.35 -8.61
N GLY A 54 1.06 -12.15 -8.07
CA GLY A 54 0.80 -11.65 -6.73
C GLY A 54 1.00 -10.15 -6.58
N LEU A 55 1.21 -9.39 -7.66
CA LEU A 55 1.52 -7.96 -7.58
C LEU A 55 0.35 -7.15 -7.01
N LEU A 56 0.58 -6.55 -5.85
CA LEU A 56 -0.40 -5.71 -5.17
C LEU A 56 -0.20 -4.22 -5.40
N TYR A 57 1.02 -3.76 -5.29
CA TYR A 57 1.31 -2.33 -5.24
C TYR A 57 2.66 -2.01 -5.84
N VAL A 58 2.73 -0.93 -6.60
CA VAL A 58 3.96 -0.28 -7.05
C VAL A 58 3.97 1.12 -6.48
N GLY A 59 5.10 1.53 -5.93
CA GLY A 59 5.31 2.87 -5.42
C GLY A 59 6.75 3.32 -5.60
N MET A 60 6.99 4.56 -5.25
CA MET A 60 8.31 5.18 -5.34
C MET A 60 8.73 5.84 -4.03
N THR A 61 10.02 6.08 -3.91
CA THR A 61 10.60 6.96 -2.90
C THR A 61 11.64 7.88 -3.52
N GLU A 62 11.58 9.15 -3.14
CA GLU A 62 12.58 10.19 -3.46
C GLU A 62 13.41 10.59 -2.23
N ASP A 63 13.13 9.97 -1.06
CA ASP A 63 13.93 10.11 0.16
C ASP A 63 14.84 8.88 0.33
N SER A 64 14.27 7.80 0.89
CA SER A 64 14.97 6.54 1.10
C SER A 64 14.01 5.37 1.05
N GLN A 65 14.51 4.21 0.70
CA GLN A 65 13.76 2.96 0.78
C GLN A 65 13.34 2.66 2.23
N GLU A 66 14.20 2.97 3.20
CA GLU A 66 13.91 2.77 4.61
C GLU A 66 12.71 3.61 5.08
N ALA A 67 12.61 4.88 4.68
CA ALA A 67 11.49 5.76 5.00
C ALA A 67 10.16 5.28 4.39
N ARG A 68 10.20 4.51 3.31
CA ARG A 68 9.02 3.94 2.62
C ARG A 68 8.81 2.45 2.89
N ASN A 69 9.46 1.89 3.90
CA ASN A 69 9.22 0.51 4.32
C ASN A 69 7.86 0.39 5.02
N HIS A 70 6.85 -0.06 4.29
CA HIS A 70 5.47 -0.19 4.79
C HIS A 70 5.31 -1.19 5.95
N PHE A 71 6.24 -2.11 6.14
CA PHE A 71 6.26 -3.04 7.28
C PHE A 71 6.72 -2.35 8.57
N GLY A 72 7.59 -1.34 8.47
CA GLY A 72 8.06 -0.54 9.60
C GLY A 72 7.12 0.59 10.05
N HIS A 73 6.10 0.92 9.27
CA HIS A 73 5.14 1.96 9.67
C HIS A 73 4.33 1.55 10.89
N LYS A 74 4.39 2.38 11.93
CA LYS A 74 3.62 2.17 13.17
C LYS A 74 2.11 2.34 12.97
N GLU A 75 1.70 3.12 11.98
CA GLU A 75 0.31 3.46 11.72
C GLU A 75 -0.03 3.42 10.22
N SER A 76 -1.23 2.96 9.90
CA SER A 76 -1.75 2.92 8.53
C SER A 76 -2.01 4.30 7.94
N SER A 77 -2.13 5.33 8.78
CA SER A 77 -2.36 6.73 8.39
C SER A 77 -1.33 7.27 7.39
N PHE A 78 -0.10 6.79 7.43
CA PHE A 78 1.00 7.21 6.54
C PHE A 78 1.23 6.29 5.34
N SER A 79 0.42 5.23 5.20
CA SER A 79 0.62 4.20 4.18
C SER A 79 -0.67 3.89 3.42
N SER A 80 -0.73 4.26 2.15
CA SER A 80 -1.88 3.94 1.29
C SER A 80 -2.12 2.42 1.16
N PRO A 81 -1.10 1.57 0.90
CA PRO A 81 -1.32 0.13 0.85
C PRO A 81 -1.78 -0.45 2.20
N ARG A 82 -1.25 0.01 3.35
CA ARG A 82 -1.73 -0.45 4.66
C ARG A 82 -3.20 -0.08 4.89
N ARG A 83 -3.63 1.14 4.54
CA ARG A 83 -5.06 1.52 4.64
C ARG A 83 -5.94 0.64 3.76
N SER A 84 -5.51 0.32 2.54
CA SER A 84 -6.27 -0.56 1.66
C SER A 84 -6.34 -1.99 2.20
N LEU A 85 -5.20 -2.58 2.59
CA LEU A 85 -5.14 -3.91 3.18
C LEU A 85 -5.97 -4.00 4.46
N GLY A 86 -5.80 -3.05 5.38
CA GLY A 86 -6.56 -3.04 6.62
C GLY A 86 -8.07 -2.88 6.40
N ALA A 87 -8.49 -2.12 5.39
CA ALA A 87 -9.91 -2.02 5.04
C ALA A 87 -10.47 -3.33 4.45
N ILE A 88 -9.69 -4.03 3.63
CA ILE A 88 -10.06 -5.33 3.05
C ILE A 88 -10.13 -6.40 4.15
N LEU A 89 -9.11 -6.47 4.99
CA LEU A 89 -8.95 -7.47 6.05
C LEU A 89 -9.66 -7.09 7.36
N LYS A 90 -10.41 -5.98 7.39
CA LYS A 90 -10.99 -5.40 8.59
C LYS A 90 -11.75 -6.41 9.44
N LYS A 91 -12.61 -7.20 8.82
CA LYS A 91 -13.42 -8.20 9.50
C LYS A 91 -12.58 -9.39 9.98
N GLU A 92 -11.67 -9.85 9.14
CA GLU A 92 -10.81 -11.00 9.43
C GLU A 92 -9.88 -10.72 10.62
N LEU A 93 -9.25 -9.54 10.61
CA LEU A 93 -8.32 -9.13 11.65
C LEU A 93 -8.98 -8.40 12.83
N GLY A 94 -10.31 -8.24 12.85
CA GLY A 94 -11.03 -7.56 13.91
C GLY A 94 -10.58 -6.09 14.10
N LEU A 95 -10.33 -5.34 13.01
CA LEU A 95 -9.79 -4.00 13.08
C LEU A 95 -10.89 -2.97 13.36
N THR A 96 -10.59 -1.96 14.18
CA THR A 96 -11.43 -0.80 14.43
C THR A 96 -10.71 0.46 13.96
N ALA A 97 -11.31 1.19 13.02
CA ALA A 97 -10.72 2.41 12.50
C ALA A 97 -10.98 3.59 13.42
N ILE A 98 -9.93 4.38 13.68
CA ILE A 98 -9.99 5.61 14.47
C ILE A 98 -9.28 6.74 13.71
N PRO A 99 -9.58 8.02 14.05
CA PRO A 99 -8.93 9.15 13.39
C PRO A 99 -7.41 9.11 13.55
N ARG A 100 -6.72 9.70 12.58
CA ARG A 100 -5.34 10.10 12.74
C ARG A 100 -5.27 11.35 13.62
N GLY A 101 -4.23 11.47 14.41
CA GLY A 101 -3.96 12.70 15.18
C GLY A 101 -5.12 13.12 16.07
N SER A 102 -5.53 14.38 15.99
CA SER A 102 -6.59 14.96 16.83
C SER A 102 -8.01 14.60 16.37
N GLY A 103 -8.19 14.06 15.19
CA GLY A 103 -9.52 13.78 14.63
C GLY A 103 -10.35 15.02 14.30
N LYS A 104 -9.71 16.15 14.04
CA LYS A 104 -10.41 17.43 13.80
C LYS A 104 -10.62 17.76 12.32
N SER A 105 -9.97 17.07 11.41
CA SER A 105 -10.06 17.34 9.98
C SER A 105 -10.60 16.14 9.19
N ALA A 106 -11.21 16.40 8.02
CA ALA A 106 -11.62 15.36 7.09
C ALA A 106 -10.43 14.48 6.67
N THR A 107 -9.22 15.06 6.61
CA THR A 107 -8.00 14.33 6.33
C THR A 107 -7.65 13.33 7.44
N ASP A 108 -7.89 13.67 8.71
CA ASP A 108 -7.65 12.76 9.83
C ASP A 108 -8.54 11.50 9.75
N MET A 109 -9.75 11.65 9.22
CA MET A 109 -10.69 10.55 9.03
C MET A 109 -10.31 9.67 7.82
N THR A 110 -10.00 10.29 6.69
CA THR A 110 -9.62 9.57 5.46
C THR A 110 -8.23 8.93 5.54
N HIS A 111 -7.37 9.46 6.42
CA HIS A 111 -6.07 8.90 6.77
C HIS A 111 -6.10 8.19 8.12
N TYR A 112 -7.18 7.46 8.39
CA TYR A 112 -7.38 6.70 9.61
C TYR A 112 -6.22 5.75 9.94
N ARG A 113 -6.18 5.32 11.19
CA ARG A 113 -5.35 4.24 11.72
C ARG A 113 -6.22 3.23 12.43
N PHE A 114 -5.65 2.11 12.87
CA PHE A 114 -6.39 1.09 13.59
C PHE A 114 -6.09 1.13 15.10
N ALA A 115 -7.15 1.01 15.90
CA ALA A 115 -7.10 1.13 17.36
C ALA A 115 -6.45 -0.08 18.04
N GLY A 116 -5.97 0.11 19.26
CA GLY A 116 -5.41 -0.93 20.11
C GLY A 116 -4.21 -1.62 19.42
N ASP A 117 -4.25 -2.95 19.39
CA ASP A 117 -3.27 -3.81 18.72
C ASP A 117 -3.58 -4.05 17.22
N GLY A 118 -4.58 -3.37 16.66
CA GLY A 118 -5.01 -3.52 15.26
C GLY A 118 -3.88 -3.28 14.25
N GLU A 119 -3.05 -2.25 14.49
CA GLU A 119 -1.86 -2.02 13.65
C GLU A 119 -0.85 -3.17 13.72
N GLN A 120 -0.69 -3.79 14.89
CA GLN A 120 0.21 -4.93 15.07
C GLN A 120 -0.33 -6.16 14.37
N ARG A 121 -1.66 -6.45 14.47
CA ARG A 121 -2.30 -7.53 13.72
C ARG A 121 -2.15 -7.36 12.22
N LEU A 122 -2.38 -6.14 11.72
CA LEU A 122 -2.18 -5.85 10.30
C LEU A 122 -0.71 -6.03 9.88
N THR A 123 0.24 -5.55 10.68
CA THR A 123 1.68 -5.76 10.42
C THR A 123 2.03 -7.24 10.42
N GLY A 124 1.53 -8.01 11.39
CA GLY A 124 1.73 -9.47 11.45
C GLY A 124 1.20 -10.17 10.20
N TRP A 125 0.00 -9.82 9.76
CA TRP A 125 -0.56 -10.35 8.51
C TRP A 125 0.32 -9.98 7.31
N MET A 126 0.69 -8.70 7.16
CA MET A 126 1.56 -8.25 6.07
C MET A 126 2.90 -9.00 6.07
N THR A 127 3.54 -9.14 7.22
CA THR A 127 4.82 -9.86 7.35
C THR A 127 4.71 -11.33 6.95
N GLY A 128 3.58 -11.96 7.25
CA GLY A 128 3.33 -13.37 6.91
C GLY A 128 2.96 -13.63 5.46
N HIS A 129 2.33 -12.65 4.78
CA HIS A 129 1.72 -12.86 3.47
C HIS A 129 2.34 -12.03 2.34
N LEU A 130 3.15 -11.01 2.65
CA LEU A 130 3.71 -10.14 1.62
C LEU A 130 5.21 -10.36 1.44
N GLU A 131 5.61 -10.16 0.21
CA GLU A 131 6.99 -9.97 -0.21
C GLU A 131 7.20 -8.54 -0.69
N TYR A 132 8.40 -8.07 -0.52
CA TYR A 132 8.86 -6.74 -0.92
C TYR A 132 9.91 -6.85 -2.01
N SER A 133 9.95 -5.87 -2.89
CA SER A 133 11.03 -5.72 -3.86
C SER A 133 11.39 -4.24 -4.02
N PHE A 134 12.65 -3.98 -4.29
CA PHE A 134 13.16 -2.62 -4.52
C PHE A 134 14.18 -2.59 -5.65
N VAL A 135 14.10 -1.52 -6.45
CA VAL A 135 15.07 -1.21 -7.51
C VAL A 135 15.50 0.25 -7.34
N ALA A 136 16.77 0.46 -7.05
CA ALA A 136 17.33 1.81 -6.95
C ALA A 136 17.37 2.46 -8.34
N LEU A 137 16.95 3.72 -8.41
CA LEU A 137 16.98 4.55 -9.61
C LEU A 137 17.53 5.93 -9.24
N GLN A 138 18.26 6.56 -10.16
CA GLN A 138 18.84 7.89 -9.92
C GLN A 138 17.97 9.02 -10.48
N HIS A 139 17.21 8.77 -11.56
CA HIS A 139 16.46 9.77 -12.30
C HIS A 139 15.11 9.24 -12.81
N GLY A 140 14.16 10.14 -13.07
CA GLY A 140 12.90 9.83 -13.72
C GLY A 140 11.94 8.97 -12.90
N ILE A 141 12.14 8.87 -11.59
CA ILE A 141 11.41 7.96 -10.69
C ILE A 141 9.90 8.12 -10.78
N PRO A 142 9.32 9.36 -10.75
CA PRO A 142 7.87 9.52 -10.86
C PRO A 142 7.28 9.06 -12.21
N ASP A 143 8.03 9.26 -13.30
CA ASP A 143 7.61 8.82 -14.63
C ASP A 143 7.68 7.30 -14.77
N VAL A 144 8.75 6.69 -14.28
CA VAL A 144 8.93 5.24 -14.25
C VAL A 144 7.83 4.58 -13.40
N GLU A 145 7.54 5.09 -12.19
CA GLU A 145 6.47 4.56 -11.35
C GLU A 145 5.12 4.60 -12.07
N ARG A 146 4.78 5.73 -12.68
CA ARG A 146 3.51 5.89 -13.41
C ARG A 146 3.39 4.87 -14.54
N VAL A 147 4.42 4.72 -15.38
CA VAL A 147 4.40 3.78 -16.49
C VAL A 147 4.36 2.33 -16.01
N LEU A 148 5.08 1.98 -14.94
CA LEU A 148 5.00 0.65 -14.34
C LEU A 148 3.59 0.33 -13.84
N ILE A 149 2.91 1.28 -13.19
CA ILE A 149 1.52 1.10 -12.75
C ILE A 149 0.59 0.88 -13.94
N GLU A 150 0.74 1.67 -15.01
CA GLU A 150 -0.04 1.54 -16.25
C GLU A 150 0.19 0.21 -16.98
N CYS A 151 1.39 -0.37 -16.87
CA CYS A 151 1.76 -1.61 -17.57
C CYS A 151 1.56 -2.88 -16.73
N LEU A 152 1.63 -2.80 -15.41
CA LEU A 152 1.62 -3.97 -14.51
C LEU A 152 0.28 -4.17 -13.80
N TRP A 153 -0.61 -3.17 -13.81
CA TRP A 153 -1.98 -3.21 -13.24
C TRP A 153 -2.07 -3.68 -11.78
N PRO A 154 -1.27 -3.13 -10.86
CA PRO A 154 -1.24 -3.62 -9.48
C PRO A 154 -2.57 -3.38 -8.77
N SER A 155 -3.08 -4.40 -8.07
CA SER A 155 -4.45 -4.44 -7.54
C SER A 155 -4.77 -3.34 -6.54
N LEU A 156 -3.80 -2.84 -5.77
CA LEU A 156 -3.99 -1.79 -4.75
C LEU A 156 -3.60 -0.38 -5.20
N ASN A 157 -3.04 -0.19 -6.41
CA ASN A 157 -2.92 1.14 -7.00
C ASN A 157 -4.29 1.57 -7.55
N LEU A 158 -4.96 2.47 -6.85
CA LEU A 158 -6.33 2.87 -7.16
C LEU A 158 -6.42 4.00 -8.20
N ASP A 159 -5.29 4.62 -8.53
CA ASP A 159 -5.15 5.68 -9.52
C ASP A 159 -4.01 5.32 -10.47
N LYS A 160 -3.86 6.07 -11.58
CA LYS A 160 -2.88 5.90 -12.65
C LYS A 160 -3.18 4.73 -13.63
N TRP A 161 -4.19 3.88 -13.38
CA TRP A 161 -4.71 2.89 -14.32
C TRP A 161 -6.20 2.62 -14.07
N LYS A 162 -6.89 1.96 -15.04
CA LYS A 162 -8.32 1.63 -14.93
C LYS A 162 -8.51 0.38 -14.05
N ASN A 163 -8.26 0.52 -12.76
CA ASN A 163 -8.38 -0.58 -11.79
C ASN A 163 -9.87 -0.98 -11.63
N PRO A 164 -10.27 -2.21 -12.02
CA PRO A 164 -11.66 -2.66 -11.93
C PRO A 164 -12.16 -2.75 -10.49
N GLN A 165 -11.26 -2.94 -9.53
CA GLN A 165 -11.59 -3.07 -8.11
C GLN A 165 -11.56 -1.74 -7.35
N ARG A 166 -11.19 -0.65 -8.02
CA ARG A 166 -11.09 0.69 -7.42
C ARG A 166 -12.33 1.09 -6.63
N ALA A 167 -13.51 0.87 -7.20
CA ALA A 167 -14.77 1.25 -6.54
C ALA A 167 -15.02 0.40 -5.28
N ALA A 168 -14.74 -0.89 -5.32
CA ALA A 168 -14.90 -1.79 -4.19
C ALA A 168 -13.94 -1.43 -3.05
N ILE A 169 -12.65 -1.26 -3.35
CA ILE A 169 -11.64 -0.90 -2.35
C ILE A 169 -11.90 0.49 -1.76
N LYS A 170 -12.31 1.46 -2.59
CA LYS A 170 -12.69 2.80 -2.08
C LYS A 170 -13.89 2.76 -1.15
N ARG A 171 -14.89 1.91 -1.40
CA ARG A 171 -16.03 1.71 -0.47
C ARG A 171 -15.57 1.14 0.88
N LEU A 172 -14.68 0.14 0.88
CA LEU A 172 -14.13 -0.42 2.12
C LEU A 172 -13.34 0.64 2.91
N ARG A 173 -12.51 1.42 2.24
CA ARG A 173 -11.78 2.54 2.86
C ARG A 173 -12.73 3.62 3.38
N GLN A 174 -13.81 3.93 2.65
CA GLN A 174 -14.82 4.89 3.11
C GLN A 174 -15.52 4.39 4.38
N ALA A 175 -15.89 3.11 4.44
CA ALA A 175 -16.47 2.54 5.66
C ALA A 175 -15.54 2.66 6.88
N CYS A 176 -14.23 2.51 6.70
CA CYS A 176 -13.25 2.79 7.76
C CYS A 176 -13.18 4.29 8.12
N ALA A 177 -13.24 5.17 7.13
CA ALA A 177 -13.26 6.62 7.38
C ALA A 177 -14.52 7.04 8.13
N ASP A 178 -15.68 6.49 7.77
CA ASP A 178 -16.96 6.75 8.46
C ASP A 178 -16.96 6.22 9.91
N GLU A 179 -16.30 5.10 10.15
CA GLU A 179 -16.09 4.58 11.52
C GLU A 179 -15.17 5.49 12.32
N ALA A 180 -14.07 5.92 11.73
CA ALA A 180 -13.14 6.88 12.34
C ALA A 180 -13.85 8.20 12.68
N TRP A 181 -14.75 8.68 11.79
CA TRP A 181 -15.56 9.85 12.04
C TRP A 181 -16.45 9.71 13.27
N ARG A 182 -17.11 8.56 13.43
CA ARG A 182 -17.95 8.27 14.61
C ARG A 182 -17.16 8.12 15.91
N ALA A 183 -15.91 7.72 15.82
CA ALA A 183 -14.99 7.57 16.95
C ALA A 183 -14.28 8.90 17.32
N ALA A 184 -14.43 9.95 16.50
CA ALA A 184 -13.81 11.24 16.77
C ALA A 184 -14.43 11.89 18.03
N PRO A 185 -13.63 12.61 18.83
CA PRO A 185 -14.18 13.41 19.93
C PRO A 185 -15.17 14.46 19.41
N PRO A 186 -16.20 14.82 20.20
CA PRO A 186 -17.13 15.89 19.84
C PRO A 186 -16.35 17.16 19.46
N GLN A 187 -16.71 17.76 18.33
CA GLN A 187 -16.12 19.05 17.96
C GLN A 187 -16.72 20.11 18.88
N GLU A 188 -15.91 20.70 19.73
CA GLU A 188 -16.29 21.91 20.44
C GLU A 188 -16.48 23.01 19.38
N HIS A 189 -17.74 23.36 19.12
CA HIS A 189 -18.05 24.58 18.37
C HIS A 189 -17.64 25.79 19.22
N PRO A 190 -16.85 26.73 18.70
CA PRO A 190 -16.53 27.97 19.37
C PRO A 190 -17.74 28.85 19.54
#